data_6d311ec31322ddcca94da15add3a8fb6
#
_entry.id   6d311ec31322ddcca94da15add3a8fb6
#
_cell.length_a   1.000
_cell.length_b   1.000
_cell.length_c   1.000
_cell.angle_alpha   90.00
_cell.angle_beta   90.00
_cell.angle_gamma   90.00
#
_symmetry.space_group_name_H-M   'P 1'
#
loop_
_entity.id
_entity.type
_entity.pdbx_description
1 polymer ?
#
loop_
_entity_poly.entity_id
_entity_poly.type
_entity_poly.pdbx_seq_one_letter_code
_entity_poly.pdbx_strand_id
1 'polypeptide(L)'
;MAQMYFYYSAMNAGKSTTLLQSSFNYQERGMTPVIFTAALDDRYGIGKVSSRIGLQAEAQLFKADTNLYQEIASLNEVEKRHCILVDECQFLSKEQVYQLTEVVDKLHIPVLCYGLRTDFLGELFEGSKYLLSWADKLVELKTICHCGRKANMVIRTDEHGNAIKEGDQVAIGGNDRYVSVCRQHYKEALGK
;
A
#
# COMPACT_ATOMS: atom_id res chain seq x y z
N MET A 1 1.22 -23.60 2.16
CA MET A 1 2.00 -22.79 3.12
C MET A 1 1.57 -21.35 2.93
N ALA A 2 1.29 -20.62 4.02
CA ALA A 2 0.97 -19.19 3.93
C ALA A 2 2.17 -18.42 3.36
N GLN A 3 1.93 -17.29 2.71
CA GLN A 3 2.97 -16.47 2.08
C GLN A 3 2.66 -14.99 2.29
N MET A 4 3.70 -14.16 2.28
CA MET A 4 3.61 -12.71 2.26
C MET A 4 3.76 -12.19 0.83
N TYR A 5 2.80 -11.39 0.39
CA TYR A 5 2.76 -10.77 -0.93
C TYR A 5 2.96 -9.26 -0.82
N PHE A 6 3.76 -8.70 -1.70
CA PHE A 6 3.86 -7.26 -1.86
C PHE A 6 3.36 -6.84 -3.26
N TYR A 7 2.18 -6.25 -3.29
CA TYR A 7 1.58 -5.63 -4.47
C TYR A 7 1.98 -4.16 -4.50
N TYR A 8 2.92 -3.83 -5.36
CA TYR A 8 3.47 -2.48 -5.45
C TYR A 8 3.17 -1.82 -6.80
N SER A 9 3.12 -0.50 -6.79
CA SER A 9 2.92 0.29 -8.00
C SER A 9 3.32 1.75 -7.80
N ALA A 10 3.21 2.54 -8.86
CA ALA A 10 3.01 3.98 -8.77
C ALA A 10 1.59 4.31 -8.27
N MET A 11 1.26 5.58 -8.09
CA MET A 11 -0.08 6.01 -7.73
C MET A 11 -1.09 5.67 -8.84
N ASN A 12 -2.37 5.56 -8.47
CA ASN A 12 -3.48 5.37 -9.40
C ASN A 12 -3.44 4.07 -10.24
N ALA A 13 -2.80 3.03 -9.74
CA ALA A 13 -2.71 1.71 -10.39
C ALA A 13 -3.76 0.70 -9.92
N GLY A 14 -4.79 1.14 -9.17
CA GLY A 14 -5.87 0.28 -8.71
C GLY A 14 -5.53 -0.60 -7.49
N LYS A 15 -4.53 -0.22 -6.67
CA LYS A 15 -4.16 -0.97 -5.45
C LYS A 15 -5.35 -1.27 -4.54
N SER A 16 -6.05 -0.23 -4.09
CA SER A 16 -7.20 -0.38 -3.20
C SER A 16 -8.34 -1.17 -3.85
N THR A 17 -8.53 -1.05 -5.17
CA THR A 17 -9.50 -1.88 -5.92
C THR A 17 -9.11 -3.37 -5.86
N THR A 18 -7.85 -3.69 -6.11
CA THR A 18 -7.35 -5.08 -6.08
C THR A 18 -7.39 -5.65 -4.67
N LEU A 19 -7.07 -4.84 -3.65
CA LEU A 19 -7.20 -5.21 -2.24
C LEU A 19 -8.65 -5.56 -1.89
N LEU A 20 -9.58 -4.67 -2.21
CA LEU A 20 -11.00 -4.85 -1.91
C LEU A 20 -11.59 -6.05 -2.67
N GLN A 21 -11.18 -6.29 -3.91
CA GLN A 21 -11.55 -7.48 -4.67
C GLN A 21 -11.02 -8.76 -3.99
N SER A 22 -9.77 -8.74 -3.50
CA SER A 22 -9.20 -9.88 -2.78
C SER A 22 -9.97 -10.14 -1.49
N SER A 23 -10.27 -9.11 -0.71
CA SER A 23 -11.09 -9.22 0.50
C SER A 23 -12.46 -9.84 0.22
N PHE A 24 -13.14 -9.35 -0.81
CA PHE A 24 -14.45 -9.84 -1.21
C PHE A 24 -14.39 -11.33 -1.62
N ASN A 25 -13.36 -11.75 -2.35
CA ASN A 25 -13.20 -13.16 -2.76
C ASN A 25 -13.07 -14.10 -1.57
N TYR A 26 -12.40 -13.69 -0.49
CA TYR A 26 -12.37 -14.47 0.77
C TYR A 26 -13.77 -14.55 1.41
N GLN A 27 -14.47 -13.43 1.49
CA GLN A 27 -15.80 -13.35 2.11
C GLN A 27 -16.84 -14.21 1.36
N GLU A 28 -16.82 -14.22 0.02
CA GLU A 28 -17.71 -15.07 -0.79
C GLU A 28 -17.51 -16.58 -0.52
N ARG A 29 -16.36 -16.97 0.01
CA ARG A 29 -16.05 -18.35 0.41
C ARG A 29 -16.30 -18.63 1.88
N GLY A 30 -16.96 -17.71 2.61
CA GLY A 30 -17.18 -17.83 4.04
C GLY A 30 -15.92 -17.69 4.89
N MET A 31 -14.87 -17.09 4.34
CA MET A 31 -13.61 -16.81 5.04
C MET A 31 -13.60 -15.40 5.59
N THR A 32 -12.88 -15.17 6.69
CA THR A 32 -12.83 -13.88 7.37
C THR A 32 -11.49 -13.18 7.11
N PRO A 33 -11.39 -12.27 6.12
CA PRO A 33 -10.24 -11.40 5.94
C PRO A 33 -10.28 -10.25 6.95
N VAL A 34 -9.11 -9.66 7.23
CA VAL A 34 -8.99 -8.40 7.98
C VAL A 34 -8.17 -7.43 7.17
N ILE A 35 -8.65 -6.19 7.07
CA ILE A 35 -7.95 -5.11 6.38
C ILE A 35 -7.35 -4.18 7.42
N PHE A 36 -6.08 -3.83 7.25
CA PHE A 36 -5.39 -2.75 7.96
C PHE A 36 -5.08 -1.61 7.00
N THR A 37 -5.12 -0.38 7.48
CA THR A 37 -4.69 0.81 6.74
C THR A 37 -3.94 1.78 7.65
N ALA A 38 -3.04 2.58 7.08
CA ALA A 38 -2.28 3.55 7.85
C ALA A 38 -3.19 4.65 8.40
N ALA A 39 -3.06 4.98 9.69
CA ALA A 39 -3.82 6.04 10.34
C ALA A 39 -3.54 7.45 9.76
N LEU A 40 -2.45 7.61 9.01
CA LEU A 40 -2.10 8.84 8.30
C LEU A 40 -3.00 9.11 7.08
N ASP A 41 -3.70 8.11 6.56
CA ASP A 41 -4.60 8.26 5.42
C ASP A 41 -6.05 8.37 5.87
N ASP A 42 -6.53 9.58 6.07
CA ASP A 42 -7.90 9.91 6.46
C ASP A 42 -8.79 10.40 5.30
N ARG A 43 -8.26 10.38 4.05
CA ARG A 43 -8.90 10.94 2.85
C ARG A 43 -10.31 10.41 2.60
N TYR A 44 -10.63 9.21 3.02
CA TYR A 44 -11.94 8.56 2.83
C TYR A 44 -12.69 8.29 4.13
N GLY A 45 -12.24 8.87 5.24
CA GLY A 45 -12.77 8.65 6.58
C GLY A 45 -11.92 7.68 7.40
N ILE A 46 -11.96 7.86 8.70
CA ILE A 46 -11.17 7.07 9.66
C ILE A 46 -11.61 5.61 9.60
N GLY A 47 -10.66 4.68 9.41
CA GLY A 47 -10.94 3.25 9.45
C GLY A 47 -11.67 2.72 8.21
N LYS A 48 -11.50 3.34 7.05
CA LYS A 48 -12.07 2.86 5.77
C LYS A 48 -11.02 2.83 4.68
N VAL A 49 -11.10 1.79 3.86
CA VAL A 49 -10.40 1.70 2.57
C VAL A 49 -11.41 1.93 1.46
N SER A 50 -11.11 2.85 0.57
CA SER A 50 -11.95 3.20 -0.57
C SER A 50 -11.19 3.12 -1.88
N SER A 51 -11.84 2.57 -2.89
CA SER A 51 -11.33 2.62 -4.27
C SER A 51 -11.95 3.79 -5.03
N ARG A 52 -11.26 4.27 -6.05
CA ARG A 52 -11.77 5.33 -6.94
C ARG A 52 -13.01 4.92 -7.75
N ILE A 53 -13.27 3.63 -7.88
CA ILE A 53 -14.46 3.09 -8.54
C ILE A 53 -15.63 2.86 -7.58
N GLY A 54 -15.56 3.38 -6.35
CA GLY A 54 -16.65 3.38 -5.39
C GLY A 54 -16.74 2.17 -4.46
N LEU A 55 -15.79 1.21 -4.52
CA LEU A 55 -15.74 0.11 -3.56
C LEU A 55 -15.20 0.61 -2.22
N GLN A 56 -15.78 0.14 -1.12
CA GLN A 56 -15.36 0.49 0.24
C GLN A 56 -15.43 -0.72 1.18
N ALA A 57 -14.56 -0.73 2.18
CA ALA A 57 -14.61 -1.67 3.29
C ALA A 57 -14.09 -1.03 4.58
N GLU A 58 -14.53 -1.55 5.72
CA GLU A 58 -13.97 -1.19 7.01
C GLU A 58 -12.56 -1.75 7.17
N ALA A 59 -11.71 -1.01 7.86
CA ALA A 59 -10.32 -1.38 8.11
C ALA A 59 -9.90 -1.02 9.55
N GLN A 60 -9.01 -1.82 10.10
CA GLN A 60 -8.29 -1.50 11.33
C GLN A 60 -7.19 -0.47 11.01
N LEU A 61 -6.95 0.46 11.92
CA LEU A 61 -5.90 1.45 11.75
C LEU A 61 -4.59 0.96 12.36
N PHE A 62 -3.50 1.12 11.64
CA PHE A 62 -2.17 0.99 12.25
C PHE A 62 -1.46 2.35 12.32
N LYS A 63 -0.70 2.54 13.40
CA LYS A 63 0.18 3.68 13.65
C LYS A 63 1.61 3.18 13.77
N ALA A 64 2.56 4.09 13.90
CA ALA A 64 3.98 3.74 14.03
C ALA A 64 4.30 2.85 15.26
N ASP A 65 3.53 2.97 16.33
CA ASP A 65 3.66 2.22 17.58
C ASP A 65 2.79 0.96 17.64
N THR A 66 1.98 0.66 16.63
CA THR A 66 1.12 -0.52 16.56
C THR A 66 1.96 -1.79 16.44
N ASN A 67 1.76 -2.76 17.35
CA ASN A 67 2.30 -4.09 17.21
C ASN A 67 1.32 -4.97 16.41
N LEU A 68 1.57 -5.09 15.10
CA LEU A 68 0.68 -5.79 14.18
C LEU A 68 0.57 -7.29 14.48
N TYR A 69 1.66 -7.93 14.94
CA TYR A 69 1.60 -9.35 15.30
C TYR A 69 0.64 -9.59 16.46
N GLN A 70 0.76 -8.79 17.53
CA GLN A 70 -0.11 -8.94 18.71
C GLN A 70 -1.57 -8.64 18.40
N GLU A 71 -1.85 -7.59 17.62
CA GLU A 71 -3.23 -7.27 17.22
C GLU A 71 -3.84 -8.38 16.37
N ILE A 72 -3.11 -8.88 15.37
CA ILE A 72 -3.60 -9.96 14.50
C ILE A 72 -3.79 -11.25 15.29
N ALA A 73 -2.86 -11.59 16.19
CA ALA A 73 -2.98 -12.76 17.05
C ALA A 73 -4.24 -12.69 17.92
N SER A 74 -4.48 -11.55 18.58
CA SER A 74 -5.67 -11.34 19.40
C SER A 74 -6.96 -11.44 18.57
N LEU A 75 -6.99 -10.85 17.39
CA LEU A 75 -8.16 -10.97 16.50
C LEU A 75 -8.39 -12.42 16.05
N ASN A 76 -7.31 -13.18 15.82
CA ASN A 76 -7.39 -14.58 15.40
C ASN A 76 -7.82 -15.53 16.53
N GLU A 77 -7.54 -15.17 17.78
CA GLU A 77 -8.04 -15.90 18.97
C GLU A 77 -9.56 -15.76 19.15
N VAL A 78 -10.09 -14.57 18.84
CA VAL A 78 -11.54 -14.31 18.93
C VAL A 78 -12.31 -15.01 17.81
N GLU A 79 -11.78 -14.90 16.59
CA GLU A 79 -12.35 -15.53 15.40
C GLU A 79 -11.23 -15.81 14.42
N LYS A 80 -11.19 -17.01 13.86
CA LYS A 80 -10.16 -17.44 12.91
C LYS A 80 -10.06 -16.47 11.72
N ARG A 81 -8.89 -15.92 11.50
CA ARG A 81 -8.58 -15.05 10.36
C ARG A 81 -7.95 -15.86 9.22
N HIS A 82 -8.37 -15.58 8.01
CA HIS A 82 -7.98 -16.36 6.84
C HIS A 82 -7.05 -15.61 5.90
N CYS A 83 -7.01 -14.28 6.02
CA CYS A 83 -6.13 -13.41 5.25
C CYS A 83 -6.00 -12.05 5.95
N ILE A 84 -4.80 -11.50 5.95
CA ILE A 84 -4.53 -10.12 6.34
C ILE A 84 -4.21 -9.32 5.09
N LEU A 85 -4.90 -8.20 4.92
CA LEU A 85 -4.67 -7.24 3.84
C LEU A 85 -4.22 -5.91 4.44
N VAL A 86 -3.14 -5.35 3.93
CA VAL A 86 -2.58 -4.09 4.44
C VAL A 86 -2.55 -3.07 3.30
N ASP A 87 -3.39 -2.03 3.41
CA ASP A 87 -3.34 -0.89 2.50
C ASP A 87 -2.34 0.16 2.99
N GLU A 88 -1.82 0.96 2.07
CA GLU A 88 -0.80 1.99 2.33
C GLU A 88 0.43 1.43 3.08
N CYS A 89 0.82 0.19 2.76
CA CYS A 89 1.89 -0.54 3.44
C CYS A 89 3.28 0.10 3.32
N GLN A 90 3.47 1.11 2.46
CA GLN A 90 4.70 1.90 2.41
C GLN A 90 4.98 2.64 3.72
N PHE A 91 3.94 2.88 4.54
CA PHE A 91 4.06 3.54 5.85
C PHE A 91 4.39 2.58 7.00
N LEU A 92 4.53 1.29 6.73
CA LEU A 92 5.02 0.33 7.73
C LEU A 92 6.47 0.66 8.12
N SER A 93 6.78 0.49 9.39
CA SER A 93 8.16 0.47 9.86
C SER A 93 8.83 -0.87 9.52
N LYS A 94 10.17 -0.92 9.63
CA LYS A 94 10.95 -2.17 9.54
C LYS A 94 10.40 -3.25 10.47
N GLU A 95 10.14 -2.88 11.72
CA GLU A 95 9.64 -3.77 12.75
C GLU A 95 8.27 -4.33 12.40
N GLN A 96 7.37 -3.49 11.90
CA GLN A 96 6.03 -3.92 11.48
C GLN A 96 6.07 -4.89 10.29
N VAL A 97 6.96 -4.69 9.33
CA VAL A 97 7.15 -5.65 8.24
C VAL A 97 7.66 -6.99 8.81
N TYR A 98 8.60 -6.97 9.76
CA TYR A 98 9.05 -8.19 10.43
C TYR A 98 7.90 -8.87 11.18
N GLN A 99 7.08 -8.14 11.92
CA GLN A 99 5.89 -8.68 12.60
C GLN A 99 4.90 -9.35 11.62
N LEU A 100 4.74 -8.81 10.42
CA LEU A 100 3.92 -9.44 9.38
C LEU A 100 4.52 -10.76 8.86
N THR A 101 5.85 -10.90 8.79
CA THR A 101 6.46 -12.20 8.50
C THR A 101 6.16 -13.22 9.59
N GLU A 102 6.19 -12.81 10.86
CA GLU A 102 5.82 -13.66 12.00
C GLU A 102 4.34 -14.13 11.94
N VAL A 103 3.43 -13.29 11.44
CA VAL A 103 2.04 -13.69 11.17
C VAL A 103 1.98 -14.83 10.16
N VAL A 104 2.75 -14.75 9.09
CA VAL A 104 2.82 -15.80 8.07
C VAL A 104 3.44 -17.08 8.63
N ASP A 105 4.56 -16.95 9.34
CA ASP A 105 5.37 -18.08 9.77
C ASP A 105 4.75 -18.81 10.98
N LYS A 106 4.21 -18.07 11.95
CA LYS A 106 3.70 -18.61 13.22
C LYS A 106 2.19 -18.83 13.26
N LEU A 107 1.42 -17.91 12.67
CA LEU A 107 -0.04 -18.02 12.66
C LEU A 107 -0.57 -18.70 11.39
N HIS A 108 0.29 -18.90 10.39
CA HIS A 108 -0.02 -19.52 9.11
C HIS A 108 -1.14 -18.79 8.35
N ILE A 109 -1.20 -17.45 8.49
CA ILE A 109 -2.16 -16.58 7.82
C ILE A 109 -1.46 -15.86 6.67
N PRO A 110 -1.96 -15.93 5.43
CA PRO A 110 -1.39 -15.17 4.32
C PRO A 110 -1.57 -13.67 4.53
N VAL A 111 -0.53 -12.90 4.15
CA VAL A 111 -0.49 -11.44 4.27
C VAL A 111 -0.31 -10.83 2.90
N LEU A 112 -1.22 -9.93 2.50
CA LEU A 112 -1.22 -9.21 1.23
C LEU A 112 -1.01 -7.72 1.50
N CYS A 113 0.17 -7.20 1.20
CA CYS A 113 0.54 -5.80 1.39
C CYS A 113 0.39 -5.02 0.08
N TYR A 114 -0.33 -3.91 0.10
CA TYR A 114 -0.56 -3.04 -1.05
C TYR A 114 0.01 -1.65 -0.76
N GLY A 115 0.86 -1.13 -1.65
CA GLY A 115 1.47 0.17 -1.40
C GLY A 115 2.29 0.74 -2.55
N LEU A 116 2.79 1.95 -2.34
CA LEU A 116 3.70 2.61 -3.26
C LEU A 116 5.10 2.03 -3.12
N ARG A 117 5.82 1.92 -4.24
CA ARG A 117 7.23 1.51 -4.21
C ARG A 117 8.13 2.66 -3.77
N THR A 118 8.03 3.79 -4.46
CA THR A 118 8.89 4.96 -4.27
C THR A 118 8.06 6.22 -4.07
N ASP A 119 8.67 7.21 -3.45
CA ASP A 119 8.16 8.56 -3.34
C ASP A 119 8.38 9.38 -4.64
N PHE A 120 8.06 10.68 -4.58
CA PHE A 120 8.24 11.60 -5.71
C PHE A 120 9.71 11.98 -5.97
N LEU A 121 10.62 11.72 -5.03
CA LEU A 121 12.07 11.91 -5.20
C LEU A 121 12.74 10.68 -5.85
N GLY A 122 12.00 9.57 -5.99
CA GLY A 122 12.48 8.31 -6.52
C GLY A 122 13.13 7.41 -5.45
N GLU A 123 13.00 7.78 -4.18
CA GLU A 123 13.51 7.03 -3.05
C GLU A 123 12.47 6.01 -2.56
N LEU A 124 12.94 4.89 -2.03
CA LEU A 124 12.05 3.89 -1.44
C LEU A 124 11.46 4.41 -0.12
N PHE A 125 10.17 4.17 0.07
CA PHE A 125 9.59 4.22 1.40
C PHE A 125 10.15 3.14 2.31
N GLU A 126 10.18 3.37 3.63
CA GLU A 126 10.72 2.41 4.59
C GLU A 126 10.01 1.06 4.50
N GLY A 127 8.68 1.03 4.59
CA GLY A 127 7.90 -0.20 4.48
C GLY A 127 8.14 -0.93 3.17
N SER A 128 8.19 -0.19 2.06
CA SER A 128 8.44 -0.77 0.74
C SER A 128 9.83 -1.37 0.60
N LYS A 129 10.85 -0.74 1.19
CA LYS A 129 12.22 -1.26 1.24
C LYS A 129 12.26 -2.65 1.89
N TYR A 130 11.62 -2.79 3.04
CA TYR A 130 11.63 -4.06 3.78
C TYR A 130 10.67 -5.09 3.17
N LEU A 131 9.54 -4.69 2.61
CA LEU A 131 8.65 -5.60 1.87
C LEU A 131 9.32 -6.15 0.61
N LEU A 132 10.10 -5.34 -0.13
CA LEU A 132 10.89 -5.83 -1.27
C LEU A 132 11.94 -6.87 -0.86
N SER A 133 12.44 -6.78 0.38
CA SER A 133 13.47 -7.70 0.91
C SER A 133 12.89 -8.99 1.50
N TRP A 134 11.69 -8.93 2.08
CA TRP A 134 11.16 -10.01 2.93
C TRP A 134 9.90 -10.68 2.39
N ALA A 135 9.19 -10.10 1.42
CA ALA A 135 8.01 -10.74 0.86
C ALA A 135 8.36 -11.96 0.00
N ASP A 136 7.59 -13.03 0.13
CA ASP A 136 7.74 -14.25 -0.67
C ASP A 136 7.40 -14.00 -2.16
N LYS A 137 6.46 -13.08 -2.42
CA LYS A 137 5.97 -12.75 -3.75
C LYS A 137 5.92 -11.25 -3.98
N LEU A 138 6.54 -10.81 -5.05
CA LEU A 138 6.53 -9.42 -5.52
C LEU A 138 5.64 -9.31 -6.76
N VAL A 139 4.57 -8.50 -6.67
CA VAL A 139 3.59 -8.34 -7.73
C VAL A 139 3.48 -6.87 -8.11
N GLU A 140 3.80 -6.53 -9.35
CA GLU A 140 3.66 -5.17 -9.86
C GLU A 140 2.24 -4.94 -10.39
N LEU A 141 1.52 -3.98 -9.83
CA LEU A 141 0.29 -3.46 -10.41
C LEU A 141 0.63 -2.33 -11.39
N LYS A 142 0.21 -2.49 -12.64
CA LYS A 142 0.61 -1.61 -13.73
C LYS A 142 -0.38 -0.46 -13.93
N THR A 143 0.16 0.72 -14.22
CA THR A 143 -0.60 1.86 -14.73
C THR A 143 0.17 2.53 -15.87
N ILE A 144 -0.46 3.48 -16.56
CA ILE A 144 0.07 4.10 -17.77
C ILE A 144 0.41 5.59 -17.53
N CYS A 145 1.48 6.02 -18.16
CA CYS A 145 1.85 7.42 -18.32
C CYS A 145 1.00 8.07 -19.44
N HIS A 146 0.89 9.40 -19.44
CA HIS A 146 0.19 10.13 -20.50
C HIS A 146 0.72 9.84 -21.93
N CYS A 147 1.94 9.34 -22.06
CA CYS A 147 2.51 8.91 -23.35
C CYS A 147 2.18 7.45 -23.72
N GLY A 148 1.33 6.75 -22.97
CA GLY A 148 0.96 5.36 -23.19
C GLY A 148 1.95 4.31 -22.66
N ARG A 149 3.16 4.71 -22.22
CA ARG A 149 4.14 3.79 -21.61
C ARG A 149 3.75 3.44 -20.18
N LYS A 150 4.31 2.36 -19.66
CA LYS A 150 4.17 2.01 -18.24
C LYS A 150 4.62 3.16 -17.34
N ALA A 151 3.76 3.58 -16.41
CA ALA A 151 4.10 4.52 -15.36
C ALA A 151 4.60 3.77 -14.14
N ASN A 152 5.85 4.02 -13.76
CA ASN A 152 6.51 3.40 -12.62
C ASN A 152 7.15 4.42 -11.67
N MET A 153 6.98 5.70 -11.96
CA MET A 153 7.45 6.82 -11.15
C MET A 153 6.27 7.73 -10.81
N VAL A 154 6.46 8.56 -9.80
CA VAL A 154 5.48 9.57 -9.36
C VAL A 154 6.17 10.91 -9.29
N ILE A 155 5.57 11.95 -9.84
CA ILE A 155 5.95 13.34 -9.61
C ILE A 155 4.93 13.98 -8.68
N ARG A 156 5.41 14.88 -7.81
CA ARG A 156 4.57 15.79 -7.03
C ARG A 156 4.60 17.15 -7.69
N THR A 157 3.45 17.77 -7.87
CA THR A 157 3.33 19.08 -8.53
C THR A 157 2.82 20.15 -7.57
N ASP A 158 3.18 21.40 -7.86
CA ASP A 158 2.58 22.57 -7.24
C ASP A 158 1.20 22.88 -7.86
N GLU A 159 0.57 23.97 -7.42
CA GLU A 159 -0.71 24.45 -7.94
C GLU A 159 -0.66 24.91 -9.41
N HIS A 160 0.53 25.17 -9.94
CA HIS A 160 0.79 25.54 -11.33
C HIS A 160 1.16 24.35 -12.22
N GLY A 161 1.24 23.14 -11.65
CA GLY A 161 1.62 21.91 -12.38
C GLY A 161 3.12 21.70 -12.53
N ASN A 162 3.98 22.51 -11.89
CA ASN A 162 5.43 22.34 -11.92
C ASN A 162 5.85 21.21 -10.97
N ALA A 163 6.80 20.38 -11.37
CA ALA A 163 7.31 19.33 -10.54
C ALA A 163 8.10 19.86 -9.32
N ILE A 164 7.73 19.42 -8.14
CA ILE A 164 8.41 19.71 -6.87
C ILE A 164 9.64 18.80 -6.78
N LYS A 165 10.80 19.39 -6.54
CA LYS A 165 12.11 18.70 -6.55
C LYS A 165 12.67 18.42 -5.18
N GLU A 166 12.09 19.02 -4.13
CA GLU A 166 12.54 18.94 -2.74
C GLU A 166 11.33 18.93 -1.81
N GLY A 167 11.50 18.46 -0.58
CA GLY A 167 10.48 18.48 0.47
C GLY A 167 10.27 17.13 1.13
N ASP A 168 9.38 17.11 2.11
CA ASP A 168 9.08 15.92 2.89
C ASP A 168 8.52 14.80 2.02
N GLN A 169 8.91 13.55 2.34
CA GLN A 169 8.49 12.35 1.63
C GLN A 169 6.96 12.23 1.56
N VAL A 170 6.28 12.62 2.61
CA VAL A 170 4.82 12.60 2.73
C VAL A 170 4.30 14.03 2.84
N ALA A 171 3.45 14.43 1.89
CA ALA A 171 2.62 15.62 2.03
C ALA A 171 1.16 15.15 2.03
N ILE A 172 0.45 15.38 3.13
CA ILE A 172 -0.98 15.16 3.22
C ILE A 172 -1.65 16.22 2.35
N GLY A 173 -2.12 15.82 1.21
CA GLY A 173 -2.81 16.69 0.27
C GLY A 173 -3.34 15.85 -0.89
N GLY A 174 -4.47 16.28 -1.45
CA GLY A 174 -5.24 15.52 -2.41
C GLY A 174 -4.42 14.94 -3.58
N ASN A 175 -4.98 13.93 -4.19
CA ASN A 175 -4.42 13.22 -5.36
C ASN A 175 -4.07 14.14 -6.54
N ASP A 176 -4.55 15.36 -6.53
CA ASP A 176 -4.36 16.38 -7.59
C ASP A 176 -2.91 16.86 -7.68
N ARG A 177 -2.10 16.56 -6.67
CA ARG A 177 -0.68 16.94 -6.61
C ARG A 177 0.28 15.84 -7.04
N TYR A 178 -0.20 14.63 -7.31
CA TYR A 178 0.66 13.49 -7.66
C TYR A 178 0.25 12.90 -9.00
N VAL A 179 1.21 12.78 -9.91
CA VAL A 179 1.01 12.27 -11.27
C VAL A 179 1.94 11.08 -11.50
N SER A 180 1.35 9.99 -11.95
CA SER A 180 2.12 8.78 -12.33
C SER A 180 2.67 8.93 -13.74
N VAL A 181 3.98 8.75 -13.88
CA VAL A 181 4.69 8.94 -15.14
C VAL A 181 5.69 7.81 -15.41
N CYS A 182 6.10 7.68 -16.67
CA CYS A 182 7.22 6.82 -17.02
C CYS A 182 8.56 7.45 -16.57
N ARG A 183 9.60 6.65 -16.48
CA ARG A 183 10.93 7.10 -16.03
C ARG A 183 11.49 8.26 -16.87
N GLN A 184 11.24 8.28 -18.18
CA GLN A 184 11.69 9.38 -19.05
C GLN A 184 11.03 10.70 -18.62
N HIS A 185 9.69 10.76 -18.56
CA HIS A 185 8.98 11.97 -18.17
C HIS A 185 9.25 12.38 -16.71
N TYR A 186 9.55 11.41 -15.84
CA TYR A 186 10.03 11.71 -14.48
C TYR A 186 11.34 12.50 -14.50
N LYS A 187 12.33 12.05 -15.30
CA LYS A 187 13.60 12.74 -15.43
C LYS A 187 13.46 14.12 -16.07
N GLU A 188 12.69 14.22 -17.14
CA GLU A 188 12.40 15.49 -17.82
C GLU A 188 11.74 16.49 -16.86
N ALA A 189 10.73 16.07 -16.07
CA ALA A 189 10.05 16.94 -15.11
C ALA A 189 10.98 17.47 -14.01
N LEU A 190 11.97 16.66 -13.58
CA LEU A 190 12.95 17.05 -12.57
C LEU A 190 14.17 17.78 -13.16
N GLY A 191 14.30 17.85 -14.48
CA GLY A 191 15.46 18.44 -15.14
C GLY A 191 16.75 17.62 -15.02
N LYS A 192 16.61 16.29 -15.04
CA LYS A 192 17.71 15.30 -14.93
C LYS A 192 17.97 14.63 -16.26
#